data_f23a8278734e493b46db5ac9dbc10499
#
_entry.id   f23a8278734e493b46db5ac9dbc10499
#
_cell.length_a   1.000
_cell.length_b   1.000
_cell.length_c   1.000
_cell.angle_alpha   90.00
_cell.angle_beta   90.00
_cell.angle_gamma   90.00
#
_symmetry.space_group_name_H-M   'P 1'
#
loop_
_entity.id
_entity.type
_entity.pdbx_description
1 polymer ?
#
loop_
_entity_poly.entity_id
_entity_poly.type
_entity_poly.pdbx_seq_one_letter_code
_entity_poly.pdbx_strand_id
1 'polypeptide(L)'
;GYKGLTNEALNVTLVEAGERILPALPPRISAAAHNELTKLGVRVLTQTMVTSADEGGLHTKDGEYIEADLMVWAAGIKAPDFLKDIGGLETNRINQLVVEPTLQTTRDPDIYAIGDCASCPRPEGGFVPPRAQAAHQMATCAMNNILAQMNGKPLKNYQYKDHGSLVSLSNFSTVGSLMGNLTRGSMMIEGRIARFVY
;
A
#
# COMPACT_ATOMS: atom_id res chain seq x y z
N GLY A 1 -20.93 -16.78 -11.62
CA GLY A 1 -21.13 -16.94 -10.18
C GLY A 1 -21.19 -18.39 -9.79
N TYR A 2 -20.74 -18.73 -8.61
CA TYR A 2 -20.83 -20.08 -8.07
C TYR A 2 -22.32 -20.44 -7.88
N LYS A 3 -22.78 -21.53 -8.52
CA LYS A 3 -24.13 -22.03 -8.35
C LYS A 3 -24.25 -22.64 -6.94
N GLY A 4 -25.15 -22.08 -6.11
CA GLY A 4 -25.44 -22.59 -4.76
C GLY A 4 -25.00 -21.75 -3.58
N LEU A 5 -24.21 -20.66 -3.78
CA LEU A 5 -23.92 -19.69 -2.74
C LEU A 5 -24.91 -18.54 -2.84
N THR A 6 -25.76 -18.38 -1.83
CA THR A 6 -26.56 -17.18 -1.64
C THR A 6 -25.73 -16.15 -0.86
N ASN A 7 -26.02 -14.86 -1.05
CA ASN A 7 -25.33 -13.80 -0.28
C ASN A 7 -25.49 -13.96 1.25
N GLU A 8 -26.54 -14.64 1.70
CA GLU A 8 -26.82 -14.97 3.10
C GLU A 8 -25.90 -16.05 3.69
N ALA A 9 -25.28 -16.87 2.82
CA ALA A 9 -24.34 -17.93 3.23
C ALA A 9 -22.88 -17.43 3.28
N LEU A 10 -22.59 -16.21 2.83
CA LEU A 10 -21.24 -15.66 2.79
C LEU A 10 -21.03 -14.66 3.94
N ASN A 11 -20.28 -15.07 4.94
CA ASN A 11 -19.85 -14.19 6.02
C ASN A 11 -18.43 -13.69 5.75
N VAL A 12 -18.27 -12.37 5.60
CA VAL A 12 -16.96 -11.75 5.38
C VAL A 12 -16.56 -10.94 6.60
N THR A 13 -15.39 -11.21 7.17
CA THR A 13 -14.82 -10.43 8.26
C THR A 13 -13.52 -9.79 7.81
N LEU A 14 -13.41 -8.47 7.96
CA LEU A 14 -12.16 -7.72 7.78
C LEU A 14 -11.57 -7.42 9.14
N VAL A 15 -10.30 -7.82 9.35
CA VAL A 15 -9.58 -7.60 10.61
C VAL A 15 -8.45 -6.63 10.38
N GLU A 16 -8.39 -5.56 11.17
CA GLU A 16 -7.39 -4.50 11.12
C GLU A 16 -6.83 -4.24 12.52
N ALA A 17 -5.50 -4.27 12.65
CA ALA A 17 -4.84 -4.02 13.94
C ALA A 17 -4.87 -2.55 14.38
N GLY A 18 -5.00 -1.63 13.44
CA GLY A 18 -5.07 -0.20 13.69
C GLY A 18 -6.45 0.27 14.14
N GLU A 19 -6.52 1.53 14.55
CA GLU A 19 -7.77 2.17 15.00
C GLU A 19 -8.82 2.28 13.88
N ARG A 20 -8.41 2.23 12.64
CA ARG A 20 -9.29 2.38 11.46
C ARG A 20 -8.74 1.65 10.26
N ILE A 21 -9.62 1.20 9.38
CA ILE A 21 -9.24 0.64 8.08
C ILE A 21 -8.62 1.74 7.19
N LEU A 22 -7.80 1.36 6.20
CA LEU A 22 -7.14 2.27 5.27
C LEU A 22 -6.38 3.40 6.00
N PRO A 23 -5.48 3.10 6.96
CA PRO A 23 -4.84 4.10 7.83
C PRO A 23 -4.00 5.11 7.04
N ALA A 24 -3.52 4.74 5.85
CA ALA A 24 -2.76 5.63 4.95
C ALA A 24 -3.61 6.70 4.25
N LEU A 25 -4.94 6.60 4.32
CA LEU A 25 -5.87 7.58 3.73
C LEU A 25 -6.44 8.52 4.81
N PRO A 26 -6.97 9.69 4.41
CA PRO A 26 -7.62 10.60 5.35
C PRO A 26 -8.73 9.92 6.16
N PRO A 27 -8.93 10.29 7.45
CA PRO A 27 -9.93 9.66 8.31
C PRO A 27 -11.35 9.63 7.73
N ARG A 28 -11.71 10.67 6.99
CA ARG A 28 -13.02 10.79 6.32
C ARG A 28 -13.24 9.70 5.28
N ILE A 29 -12.19 9.34 4.52
CA ILE A 29 -12.25 8.27 3.52
C ILE A 29 -12.32 6.91 4.20
N SER A 30 -11.55 6.71 5.26
CA SER A 30 -11.61 5.52 6.09
C SER A 30 -13.02 5.28 6.66
N ALA A 31 -13.65 6.32 7.21
CA ALA A 31 -15.02 6.24 7.73
C ALA A 31 -16.06 5.92 6.63
N ALA A 32 -15.94 6.55 5.46
CA ALA A 32 -16.80 6.25 4.32
C ALA A 32 -16.66 4.80 3.85
N ALA A 33 -15.41 4.31 3.75
CA ALA A 33 -15.14 2.92 3.40
C ALA A 33 -15.70 1.93 4.43
N HIS A 34 -15.54 2.23 5.73
CA HIS A 34 -16.08 1.41 6.81
C HIS A 34 -17.63 1.31 6.69
N ASN A 35 -18.30 2.44 6.53
CA ASN A 35 -19.75 2.47 6.38
C ASN A 35 -20.22 1.68 5.15
N GLU A 36 -19.50 1.76 4.05
CA GLU A 36 -19.87 1.05 2.83
C GLU A 36 -19.66 -0.47 2.99
N LEU A 37 -18.57 -0.91 3.60
CA LEU A 37 -18.33 -2.32 3.90
C LEU A 37 -19.42 -2.88 4.84
N THR A 38 -19.81 -2.12 5.86
CA THR A 38 -20.89 -2.52 6.77
C THR A 38 -22.23 -2.66 6.04
N LYS A 39 -22.57 -1.76 5.11
CA LYS A 39 -23.77 -1.87 4.27
C LYS A 39 -23.75 -3.12 3.38
N LEU A 40 -22.55 -3.53 2.95
CA LEU A 40 -22.36 -4.76 2.17
C LEU A 40 -22.39 -6.03 3.03
N GLY A 41 -22.60 -5.93 4.35
CA GLY A 41 -22.65 -7.06 5.27
C GLY A 41 -21.29 -7.53 5.75
N VAL A 42 -20.21 -6.78 5.51
CA VAL A 42 -18.88 -7.12 6.01
C VAL A 42 -18.77 -6.73 7.49
N ARG A 43 -18.38 -7.70 8.32
CA ARG A 43 -18.00 -7.44 9.72
C ARG A 43 -16.61 -6.81 9.75
N VAL A 44 -16.49 -5.57 10.20
CA VAL A 44 -15.20 -4.85 10.30
C VAL A 44 -14.76 -4.81 11.75
N LEU A 45 -13.60 -5.45 12.04
CA LEU A 45 -12.95 -5.47 13.35
C LEU A 45 -11.70 -4.61 13.28
N THR A 46 -11.72 -3.47 13.93
CA THR A 46 -10.53 -2.60 14.12
C THR A 46 -9.92 -2.83 15.50
N GLN A 47 -8.69 -2.35 15.73
CA GLN A 47 -7.93 -2.55 16.97
C GLN A 47 -7.76 -4.03 17.34
N THR A 48 -7.86 -4.92 16.35
CA THR A 48 -7.82 -6.37 16.52
C THR A 48 -6.53 -6.90 15.89
N MET A 49 -5.57 -7.28 16.72
CA MET A 49 -4.28 -7.79 16.26
C MET A 49 -4.32 -9.31 16.14
N VAL A 50 -4.11 -9.82 14.94
CA VAL A 50 -3.92 -11.25 14.71
C VAL A 50 -2.52 -11.65 15.13
N THR A 51 -2.41 -12.71 15.92
CA THR A 51 -1.14 -13.26 16.41
C THR A 51 -0.72 -14.53 15.70
N SER A 52 -1.68 -15.35 15.27
CA SER A 52 -1.44 -16.57 14.50
C SER A 52 -2.68 -16.95 13.69
N ALA A 53 -2.48 -17.85 12.75
CA ALA A 53 -3.52 -18.47 11.95
C ALA A 53 -3.32 -19.99 11.95
N ASP A 54 -4.39 -20.76 11.93
CA ASP A 54 -4.42 -22.20 11.72
C ASP A 54 -5.41 -22.56 10.59
N GLU A 55 -5.67 -23.84 10.37
CA GLU A 55 -6.55 -24.30 9.30
C GLU A 55 -8.02 -23.85 9.46
N GLY A 56 -8.44 -23.55 10.68
CA GLY A 56 -9.84 -23.19 10.99
C GLY A 56 -10.08 -21.72 11.24
N GLY A 57 -9.03 -20.87 11.37
CA GLY A 57 -9.26 -19.46 11.68
C GLY A 57 -8.04 -18.67 12.15
N LEU A 58 -8.34 -17.54 12.77
CA LEU A 58 -7.36 -16.57 13.25
C LEU A 58 -7.42 -16.45 14.78
N HIS A 59 -6.25 -16.43 15.42
CA HIS A 59 -6.11 -16.10 16.83
C HIS A 59 -5.75 -14.63 16.99
N THR A 60 -6.43 -13.94 17.90
CA THR A 60 -6.15 -12.54 18.20
C THR A 60 -5.35 -12.39 19.49
N LYS A 61 -4.72 -11.23 19.64
CA LYS A 61 -3.95 -10.90 20.86
C LYS A 61 -4.82 -10.92 22.12
N ASP A 62 -6.09 -10.58 21.99
CA ASP A 62 -7.04 -10.50 23.12
C ASP A 62 -7.68 -11.87 23.44
N GLY A 63 -7.24 -12.94 22.77
CA GLY A 63 -7.69 -14.31 22.99
C GLY A 63 -8.96 -14.70 22.23
N GLU A 64 -9.50 -13.85 21.38
CA GLU A 64 -10.61 -14.19 20.50
C GLU A 64 -10.13 -15.12 19.38
N TYR A 65 -10.96 -16.12 19.03
CA TYR A 65 -10.78 -16.95 17.84
C TYR A 65 -11.83 -16.60 16.79
N ILE A 66 -11.38 -16.28 15.59
CA ILE A 66 -12.23 -15.91 14.47
C ILE A 66 -12.22 -17.08 13.47
N GLU A 67 -13.29 -17.88 13.48
CA GLU A 67 -13.44 -18.99 12.55
C GLU A 67 -13.53 -18.50 11.10
N ALA A 68 -12.87 -19.22 10.17
CA ALA A 68 -12.89 -18.91 8.75
C ALA A 68 -12.54 -20.12 7.89
N ASP A 69 -13.37 -20.41 6.90
CA ASP A 69 -13.11 -21.42 5.86
C ASP A 69 -12.08 -20.93 4.82
N LEU A 70 -11.94 -19.63 4.66
CA LEU A 70 -10.98 -18.99 3.76
C LEU A 70 -10.37 -17.76 4.42
N MET A 71 -9.07 -17.74 4.46
CA MET A 71 -8.30 -16.62 5.01
C MET A 71 -7.44 -15.96 3.94
N VAL A 72 -7.49 -14.62 3.87
CA VAL A 72 -6.66 -13.82 2.96
C VAL A 72 -5.79 -12.90 3.79
N TRP A 73 -4.47 -13.13 3.76
CA TRP A 73 -3.52 -12.26 4.42
C TRP A 73 -3.15 -11.10 3.49
N ALA A 74 -3.62 -9.91 3.80
CA ALA A 74 -3.40 -8.68 3.03
C ALA A 74 -2.76 -7.55 3.87
N ALA A 75 -2.05 -7.90 4.95
CA ALA A 75 -1.52 -6.97 5.95
C ALA A 75 -0.17 -6.34 5.56
N GLY A 76 -0.06 -5.81 4.35
CA GLY A 76 1.13 -5.12 3.87
C GLY A 76 2.03 -5.96 2.96
N ILE A 77 3.19 -5.43 2.66
CA ILE A 77 4.18 -6.06 1.79
C ILE A 77 5.49 -6.31 2.54
N LYS A 78 6.20 -7.32 2.12
CA LYS A 78 7.60 -7.58 2.45
C LYS A 78 8.34 -7.85 1.16
N ALA A 79 9.49 -7.25 0.96
CA ALA A 79 10.31 -7.55 -0.19
C ALA A 79 10.86 -9.00 -0.11
N PRO A 80 11.14 -9.66 -1.23
CA PRO A 80 11.58 -11.04 -1.25
C PRO A 80 12.79 -11.30 -0.35
N ASP A 81 12.83 -12.49 0.26
CA ASP A 81 13.90 -12.83 1.22
C ASP A 81 15.28 -12.90 0.58
N PHE A 82 15.38 -13.16 -0.73
CA PHE A 82 16.65 -13.16 -1.43
C PHE A 82 17.34 -11.79 -1.51
N LEU A 83 16.59 -10.69 -1.31
CA LEU A 83 17.18 -9.34 -1.25
C LEU A 83 17.96 -9.12 0.05
N LYS A 84 17.62 -9.85 1.10
CA LYS A 84 18.39 -9.84 2.33
C LYS A 84 19.81 -10.38 2.02
N ASP A 85 20.79 -9.59 2.36
CA ASP A 85 22.21 -9.93 2.16
C ASP A 85 22.67 -10.05 0.68
N ILE A 86 21.86 -9.62 -0.31
CA ILE A 86 22.26 -9.63 -1.71
C ILE A 86 23.47 -8.71 -1.92
N GLY A 87 24.61 -9.29 -2.33
CA GLY A 87 25.83 -8.53 -2.64
C GLY A 87 26.32 -7.62 -1.50
N GLY A 88 25.94 -7.85 -0.25
CA GLY A 88 26.28 -7.00 0.88
C GLY A 88 25.52 -5.66 0.91
N LEU A 89 24.49 -5.48 0.11
CA LEU A 89 23.67 -4.29 0.09
C LEU A 89 22.83 -4.18 1.38
N GLU A 90 22.56 -2.94 1.79
CA GLU A 90 21.78 -2.66 2.98
C GLU A 90 20.28 -2.86 2.73
N THR A 91 19.61 -3.56 3.66
CA THR A 91 18.16 -3.74 3.66
C THR A 91 17.54 -3.28 4.97
N ASN A 92 16.29 -2.81 4.89
CA ASN A 92 15.49 -2.55 6.08
C ASN A 92 14.84 -3.83 6.62
N ARG A 93 14.06 -3.71 7.74
CA ARG A 93 13.42 -4.85 8.41
C ARG A 93 12.42 -5.65 7.57
N ILE A 94 11.96 -5.10 6.45
CA ILE A 94 11.05 -5.76 5.49
C ILE A 94 11.76 -6.10 4.18
N ASN A 95 13.08 -6.24 4.22
CA ASN A 95 13.97 -6.60 3.12
C ASN A 95 14.01 -5.63 1.93
N GLN A 96 13.49 -4.42 2.05
CA GLN A 96 13.66 -3.42 1.00
C GLN A 96 15.11 -2.91 1.00
N LEU A 97 15.71 -2.77 -0.17
CA LEU A 97 17.03 -2.17 -0.36
C LEU A 97 16.98 -0.70 0.05
N VAL A 98 17.89 -0.30 0.94
CA VAL A 98 18.00 1.10 1.35
C VAL A 98 18.68 1.89 0.26
N VAL A 99 18.06 2.98 -0.17
CA VAL A 99 18.59 3.84 -1.23
C VAL A 99 18.73 5.29 -0.78
N GLU A 100 19.67 5.99 -1.40
CA GLU A 100 19.82 7.42 -1.33
C GLU A 100 18.66 8.13 -2.05
N PRO A 101 18.45 9.43 -1.83
CA PRO A 101 17.45 10.19 -2.60
C PRO A 101 17.64 10.14 -4.11
N THR A 102 18.84 9.80 -4.59
CA THR A 102 19.15 9.59 -6.02
C THR A 102 18.71 8.24 -6.55
N LEU A 103 18.17 7.36 -5.68
CA LEU A 103 17.78 5.97 -5.94
C LEU A 103 18.95 4.98 -6.11
N GLN A 104 20.18 5.44 -5.89
CA GLN A 104 21.35 4.55 -5.76
C GLN A 104 21.29 3.83 -4.42
N THR A 105 21.79 2.59 -4.35
CA THR A 105 21.91 1.91 -3.06
C THR A 105 22.97 2.59 -2.19
N THR A 106 22.78 2.55 -0.86
CA THR A 106 23.69 3.22 0.09
C THR A 106 25.12 2.69 0.08
N ARG A 107 25.33 1.45 -0.39
CA ARG A 107 26.65 0.79 -0.37
C ARG A 107 27.33 0.68 -1.73
N ASP A 108 26.56 0.84 -2.81
CA ASP A 108 27.11 0.75 -4.17
C ASP A 108 26.41 1.79 -5.06
N PRO A 109 27.14 2.83 -5.52
CA PRO A 109 26.57 3.90 -6.34
C PRO A 109 26.24 3.48 -7.78
N ASP A 110 26.66 2.30 -8.21
CA ASP A 110 26.39 1.76 -9.54
C ASP A 110 25.12 0.89 -9.56
N ILE A 111 24.54 0.62 -8.37
CA ILE A 111 23.31 -0.17 -8.23
C ILE A 111 22.16 0.74 -7.82
N TYR A 112 21.09 0.67 -8.58
CA TYR A 112 19.83 1.40 -8.34
C TYR A 112 18.73 0.44 -7.90
N ALA A 113 17.88 0.87 -6.94
CA ALA A 113 16.67 0.14 -6.59
C ALA A 113 15.44 1.07 -6.66
N ILE A 114 14.35 0.54 -7.18
CA ILE A 114 13.10 1.29 -7.43
C ILE A 114 11.86 0.45 -7.08
N GLY A 115 10.73 1.11 -6.92
CA GLY A 115 9.46 0.45 -6.65
C GLY A 115 9.37 -0.14 -5.25
N ASP A 116 8.57 -1.20 -5.10
CA ASP A 116 8.22 -1.78 -3.80
C ASP A 116 9.41 -2.44 -3.09
N CYS A 117 10.48 -2.77 -3.81
CA CYS A 117 11.71 -3.32 -3.23
C CYS A 117 12.71 -2.26 -2.75
N ALA A 118 12.41 -0.97 -2.92
CA ALA A 118 13.29 0.14 -2.52
C ALA A 118 12.74 0.89 -1.30
N SER A 119 13.62 1.18 -0.34
CA SER A 119 13.34 2.04 0.81
C SER A 119 13.96 3.42 0.57
N CYS A 120 13.21 4.29 -0.10
CA CYS A 120 13.66 5.65 -0.42
C CYS A 120 13.16 6.67 0.62
N PRO A 121 14.04 7.45 1.24
CA PRO A 121 13.65 8.48 2.21
C PRO A 121 12.94 9.65 1.53
N ARG A 122 12.05 10.32 2.27
CA ARG A 122 11.36 11.53 1.83
C ARG A 122 11.93 12.75 2.55
N PRO A 123 12.03 13.91 1.90
CA PRO A 123 12.55 15.13 2.53
C PRO A 123 11.77 15.57 3.78
N GLU A 124 10.47 15.35 3.78
CA GLU A 124 9.56 15.68 4.89
C GLU A 124 9.53 14.61 6.00
N GLY A 125 10.36 13.59 5.89
CA GLY A 125 10.44 12.45 6.81
C GLY A 125 9.62 11.24 6.36
N GLY A 126 9.97 10.08 6.90
CA GLY A 126 9.42 8.79 6.48
C GLY A 126 9.96 8.31 5.13
N PHE A 127 9.24 7.38 4.53
CA PHE A 127 9.66 6.72 3.28
C PHE A 127 8.58 6.85 2.21
N VAL A 128 9.01 6.71 0.96
CA VAL A 128 8.11 6.65 -0.20
C VAL A 128 7.21 5.42 -0.06
N PRO A 129 5.87 5.58 -0.18
CA PRO A 129 4.98 4.43 -0.03
C PRO A 129 5.12 3.46 -1.21
N PRO A 130 5.01 2.14 -0.98
CA PRO A 130 5.05 1.14 -2.03
C PRO A 130 3.75 1.18 -2.84
N ARG A 131 3.79 1.90 -3.95
CA ARG A 131 2.65 2.12 -4.86
C ARG A 131 3.11 2.15 -6.30
N ALA A 132 2.28 1.69 -7.22
CA ALA A 132 2.57 1.70 -8.65
C ALA A 132 2.95 3.10 -9.18
N GLN A 133 2.27 4.15 -8.73
CA GLN A 133 2.62 5.53 -9.12
C GLN A 133 4.01 5.96 -8.63
N ALA A 134 4.43 5.52 -7.44
CA ALA A 134 5.78 5.78 -6.93
C ALA A 134 6.82 5.03 -7.77
N ALA A 135 6.59 3.74 -8.04
CA ALA A 135 7.48 2.91 -8.86
C ALA A 135 7.70 3.51 -10.26
N HIS A 136 6.63 3.99 -10.91
CA HIS A 136 6.71 4.64 -12.22
C HIS A 136 7.55 5.94 -12.19
N GLN A 137 7.34 6.78 -11.18
CA GLN A 137 8.12 8.02 -11.00
C GLN A 137 9.59 7.71 -10.67
N MET A 138 9.85 6.71 -9.83
CA MET A 138 11.20 6.23 -9.52
C MET A 138 11.92 5.71 -10.76
N ALA A 139 11.25 4.93 -11.61
CA ALA A 139 11.83 4.41 -12.85
C ALA A 139 12.30 5.55 -13.77
N THR A 140 11.49 6.59 -13.92
CA THR A 140 11.86 7.76 -14.71
C THR A 140 13.07 8.50 -14.10
N CYS A 141 13.11 8.68 -12.78
CA CYS A 141 14.22 9.34 -12.09
C CYS A 141 15.50 8.51 -12.20
N ALA A 142 15.43 7.20 -11.94
CA ALA A 142 16.59 6.30 -12.01
C ALA A 142 17.17 6.25 -13.43
N MET A 143 16.35 6.13 -14.46
CA MET A 143 16.80 6.18 -15.86
C MET A 143 17.58 7.48 -16.15
N ASN A 144 17.03 8.64 -15.76
CA ASN A 144 17.71 9.92 -15.96
C ASN A 144 19.01 10.02 -15.17
N ASN A 145 19.06 9.49 -13.96
CA ASN A 145 20.25 9.49 -13.12
C ASN A 145 21.33 8.55 -13.66
N ILE A 146 20.98 7.37 -14.15
CA ILE A 146 21.92 6.46 -14.81
C ILE A 146 22.57 7.14 -16.04
N LEU A 147 21.75 7.77 -16.90
CA LEU A 147 22.27 8.51 -18.04
C LEU A 147 23.13 9.72 -17.63
N ALA A 148 22.78 10.41 -16.56
CA ALA A 148 23.58 11.50 -16.01
C ALA A 148 24.92 11.00 -15.50
N GLN A 149 24.93 9.92 -14.71
CA GLN A 149 26.14 9.28 -14.18
C GLN A 149 27.10 8.84 -15.31
N MET A 150 26.59 8.17 -16.33
CA MET A 150 27.38 7.75 -17.49
C MET A 150 28.01 8.95 -18.25
N ASN A 151 27.43 10.12 -18.17
CA ASN A 151 27.90 11.36 -18.82
C ASN A 151 28.64 12.30 -17.84
N GLY A 152 28.97 11.87 -16.63
CA GLY A 152 29.62 12.69 -15.63
C GLY A 152 28.82 13.91 -15.17
N LYS A 153 27.50 13.86 -15.27
CA LYS A 153 26.59 14.95 -14.87
C LYS A 153 26.06 14.75 -13.45
N PRO A 154 25.66 15.83 -12.75
CA PRO A 154 25.10 15.71 -11.42
C PRO A 154 23.75 14.95 -11.44
N LEU A 155 23.54 14.11 -10.42
CA LEU A 155 22.32 13.36 -10.23
C LEU A 155 21.24 14.24 -9.60
N LYS A 156 19.98 13.83 -9.78
CA LYS A 156 18.81 14.51 -9.20
C LYS A 156 18.21 13.68 -8.09
N ASN A 157 17.81 14.34 -7.01
CA ASN A 157 17.03 13.70 -5.97
C ASN A 157 15.61 13.42 -6.45
N TYR A 158 15.14 12.23 -6.16
CA TYR A 158 13.76 11.82 -6.39
C TYR A 158 12.84 12.56 -5.41
N GLN A 159 11.72 13.03 -5.92
CA GLN A 159 10.65 13.64 -5.14
C GLN A 159 9.34 12.98 -5.50
N TYR A 160 8.76 12.27 -4.52
CA TYR A 160 7.47 11.62 -4.70
C TYR A 160 6.34 12.64 -4.81
N LYS A 161 5.53 12.53 -5.86
CA LYS A 161 4.29 13.30 -6.03
C LYS A 161 3.11 12.36 -5.89
N ASP A 162 2.29 12.58 -4.88
CA ASP A 162 1.06 11.81 -4.70
C ASP A 162 -0.05 12.37 -5.61
N HIS A 163 -0.51 11.56 -6.54
CA HIS A 163 -1.62 11.89 -7.45
C HIS A 163 -2.98 11.48 -6.90
N GLY A 164 -3.02 11.04 -5.63
CA GLY A 164 -4.21 10.56 -4.96
C GLY A 164 -4.32 9.04 -4.94
N SER A 165 -5.41 8.56 -4.36
CA SER A 165 -5.71 7.14 -4.21
C SER A 165 -7.18 6.90 -4.39
N LEU A 166 -7.52 5.87 -5.15
CA LEU A 166 -8.87 5.38 -5.32
C LEU A 166 -8.95 3.96 -4.78
N VAL A 167 -9.98 3.66 -4.02
CA VAL A 167 -10.26 2.33 -3.46
C VAL A 167 -11.61 1.87 -3.98
N SER A 168 -11.60 0.80 -4.75
CA SER A 168 -12.83 0.14 -5.18
C SER A 168 -13.30 -0.82 -4.11
N LEU A 169 -14.51 -0.63 -3.60
CA LEU A 169 -15.09 -1.46 -2.54
C LEU A 169 -16.08 -2.49 -3.09
N SER A 170 -16.62 -2.26 -4.28
CA SER A 170 -17.53 -3.19 -4.94
C SER A 170 -17.78 -2.78 -6.39
N ASN A 171 -18.61 -3.57 -7.08
CA ASN A 171 -19.08 -3.20 -8.42
C ASN A 171 -19.96 -1.92 -8.43
N PHE A 172 -20.36 -1.41 -7.27
CA PHE A 172 -21.34 -0.33 -7.14
C PHE A 172 -20.76 0.93 -6.50
N SER A 173 -19.67 0.84 -5.72
CA SER A 173 -19.08 2.01 -5.07
C SER A 173 -17.55 2.03 -5.11
N THR A 174 -17.02 3.22 -5.26
CA THR A 174 -15.59 3.53 -5.19
C THR A 174 -15.43 4.74 -4.30
N VAL A 175 -14.48 4.68 -3.38
CA VAL A 175 -14.15 5.77 -2.46
C VAL A 175 -12.70 6.16 -2.68
N GLY A 176 -12.43 7.45 -2.78
CA GLY A 176 -11.05 7.86 -2.98
C GLY A 176 -10.83 9.36 -2.86
N SER A 177 -9.57 9.75 -2.97
CA SER A 177 -9.12 11.12 -2.97
C SER A 177 -8.32 11.39 -4.24
N LEU A 178 -8.75 12.37 -5.03
CA LEU A 178 -7.97 12.90 -6.15
C LEU A 178 -7.20 14.13 -5.66
N MET A 179 -5.88 14.07 -5.73
CA MET A 179 -5.03 15.25 -5.55
C MET A 179 -4.75 15.84 -6.94
N GLY A 180 -5.50 16.87 -7.31
CA GLY A 180 -5.27 17.63 -8.54
C GLY A 180 -4.49 18.91 -8.27
N ASN A 181 -3.60 19.29 -9.17
CA ASN A 181 -2.92 20.58 -9.18
C ASN A 181 -3.87 21.79 -9.37
N LEU A 182 -5.17 21.55 -9.58
CA LEU A 182 -6.16 22.60 -9.88
C LEU A 182 -6.85 23.21 -8.65
N THR A 183 -6.77 22.56 -7.49
CA THR A 183 -7.36 23.11 -6.25
C THR A 183 -6.42 22.82 -5.08
N ARG A 184 -6.19 23.81 -4.22
CA ARG A 184 -5.39 23.71 -2.99
C ARG A 184 -6.02 22.78 -1.93
N GLY A 185 -6.59 21.63 -2.34
CA GLY A 185 -7.23 20.67 -1.43
C GLY A 185 -7.46 19.32 -2.08
N SER A 186 -7.56 18.26 -1.28
CA SER A 186 -7.98 16.95 -1.74
C SER A 186 -9.49 16.94 -1.97
N MET A 187 -9.93 16.58 -3.17
CA MET A 187 -11.34 16.38 -3.48
C MET A 187 -11.70 14.92 -3.23
N MET A 188 -12.67 14.70 -2.34
CA MET A 188 -13.25 13.38 -2.12
C MET A 188 -14.21 13.06 -3.27
N ILE A 189 -14.05 11.90 -3.88
CA ILE A 189 -14.92 11.39 -4.94
C ILE A 189 -15.55 10.09 -4.46
N GLU A 190 -16.86 10.01 -4.53
CA GLU A 190 -17.64 8.83 -4.12
C GLU A 190 -18.58 8.36 -5.23
N GLY A 191 -18.95 7.09 -5.19
CA GLY A 191 -19.99 6.51 -6.02
C GLY A 191 -19.63 6.34 -7.48
N ARG A 192 -20.62 6.52 -8.36
CA ARG A 192 -20.51 6.26 -9.80
C ARG A 192 -19.48 7.15 -10.51
N ILE A 193 -19.27 8.38 -10.02
CA ILE A 193 -18.31 9.33 -10.60
C ILE A 193 -16.86 8.86 -10.34
N ALA A 194 -16.56 8.41 -9.13
CA ALA A 194 -15.25 7.86 -8.79
C ALA A 194 -14.88 6.65 -9.66
N ARG A 195 -15.87 5.84 -10.03
CA ARG A 195 -15.68 4.68 -10.92
C ARG A 195 -15.35 5.06 -12.36
N PHE A 196 -15.82 6.21 -12.83
CA PHE A 196 -15.54 6.68 -14.21
C PHE A 196 -14.10 7.17 -14.38
N VAL A 197 -13.45 7.52 -13.26
CA VAL A 197 -12.08 8.06 -13.19
C VAL A 197 -11.05 6.96 -12.87
N TYR A 198 -11.53 5.81 -12.33
CA TYR A 198 -10.70 4.63 -12.03
C TYR A 198 -10.47 3.82 -13.31
#